data_6cd6291a2aab8e92965e7b0c3983166f
#
_entry.id   6cd6291a2aab8e92965e7b0c3983166f
#
_cell.length_a   1.000
_cell.length_b   1.000
_cell.length_c   1.000
_cell.angle_alpha   90.00
_cell.angle_beta   90.00
_cell.angle_gamma   90.00
#
_symmetry.space_group_name_H-M   'P 1'
#
loop_
_entity.id
_entity.type
_entity.pdbx_description
1 polymer ?
#
loop_
_entity_poly.entity_id
_entity_poly.type
_entity_poly.pdbx_seq_one_letter_code
_entity_poly.pdbx_strand_id
1 'polypeptide(L)'
;MMNISTVGIQLGALSVAQGNKTSSDKTSSDQAQATRAPAGAGAVADDVVISTLAGRLSKAATATSATVQGYDHAALGAWVKDNTTEILYPLDAEHKAAAAKQVPEPNDAASAKSAAAATAFVDRKGPNPFAGLSREQLSTISNDDSGTFTIDERRAAFTQAYDEEQAWRTQVVAQAMQEYNSTGKMTNFFKSVLGHFNTLPQLEQSQYPASYASDLEDKIKLDFNYFNHAAGDGGPTPGSLADLLKNQGKKTVDLFDLLIR
;
A
#
# COMPACT_ATOMS: atom_id res chain seq x y z
N MET A 1 -21.91 31.94 1.33
CA MET A 1 -21.96 30.93 0.25
C MET A 1 -20.49 30.59 -0.09
N MET A 2 -19.95 29.57 0.53
CA MET A 2 -18.56 29.09 0.29
C MET A 2 -18.62 28.00 -0.77
N ASN A 3 -17.85 28.20 -1.84
CA ASN A 3 -17.72 27.29 -2.96
C ASN A 3 -16.89 26.08 -2.52
N ILE A 4 -17.50 24.91 -2.42
CA ILE A 4 -16.80 23.66 -2.18
C ILE A 4 -16.26 23.19 -3.52
N SER A 5 -14.95 23.38 -3.72
CA SER A 5 -14.23 22.79 -4.85
C SER A 5 -14.25 21.27 -4.71
N THR A 6 -14.93 20.62 -5.65
CA THR A 6 -14.93 19.18 -5.81
C THR A 6 -13.50 18.72 -6.09
N VAL A 7 -12.86 18.06 -5.12
CA VAL A 7 -11.58 17.38 -5.34
C VAL A 7 -11.89 16.14 -6.18
N GLY A 8 -11.67 16.25 -7.47
CA GLY A 8 -11.78 15.12 -8.38
C GLY A 8 -10.66 14.11 -8.08
N ILE A 9 -11.06 12.88 -7.80
CA ILE A 9 -10.13 11.75 -7.68
C ILE A 9 -9.55 11.50 -9.07
N GLN A 10 -8.33 11.95 -9.28
CA GLN A 10 -7.59 11.66 -10.51
C GLN A 10 -6.77 10.40 -10.27
N LEU A 11 -7.39 9.24 -10.50
CA LEU A 11 -6.67 7.98 -10.61
C LEU A 11 -5.74 8.11 -11.81
N GLY A 12 -4.43 8.17 -11.54
CA GLY A 12 -3.40 8.29 -12.57
C GLY A 12 -3.52 7.13 -13.55
N ALA A 13 -3.78 7.46 -14.80
CA ALA A 13 -3.75 6.50 -15.89
C ALA A 13 -2.36 5.85 -15.93
N LEU A 14 -2.32 4.52 -15.85
CA LEU A 14 -1.11 3.73 -16.06
C LEU A 14 -0.58 3.99 -17.48
N SER A 15 0.38 4.90 -17.63
CA SER A 15 1.10 5.12 -18.86
C SER A 15 2.07 3.98 -19.07
N VAL A 16 1.69 3.02 -19.90
CA VAL A 16 2.63 2.06 -20.47
C VAL A 16 3.48 2.85 -21.48
N ALA A 17 4.73 3.11 -21.14
CA ALA A 17 5.68 3.74 -22.04
C ALA A 17 6.05 2.76 -23.17
N GLN A 18 5.42 2.93 -24.32
CA GLN A 18 5.77 2.24 -25.56
C GLN A 18 6.95 2.98 -26.20
N GLY A 19 8.14 2.45 -26.00
CA GLY A 19 9.37 2.97 -26.62
C GLY A 19 9.41 2.68 -28.12
N ASN A 20 9.04 3.66 -28.93
CA ASN A 20 9.23 3.61 -30.37
C ASN A 20 10.62 4.17 -30.73
N LYS A 21 11.55 3.31 -31.16
CA LYS A 21 12.80 3.74 -31.81
C LYS A 21 12.74 3.41 -33.28
N THR A 22 12.43 4.40 -34.08
CA THR A 22 12.77 4.44 -35.49
C THR A 22 14.22 4.90 -35.67
N SER A 23 15.04 4.12 -36.33
CA SER A 23 16.19 4.60 -37.11
C SER A 23 16.49 3.64 -38.23
N SER A 24 16.36 4.17 -39.41
CA SER A 24 16.83 3.60 -40.67
C SER A 24 18.36 3.67 -40.73
N ASP A 25 19.04 2.63 -41.15
CA ASP A 25 19.88 2.71 -42.35
C ASP A 25 20.35 1.32 -42.83
N LYS A 26 20.52 1.23 -44.16
CA LYS A 26 20.86 0.09 -44.97
C LYS A 26 22.33 -0.32 -44.81
N THR A 27 22.68 -1.59 -44.92
CA THR A 27 23.33 -2.22 -46.06
C THR A 27 23.76 -3.67 -45.80
N SER A 28 23.36 -4.53 -46.74
CA SER A 28 24.01 -5.72 -47.34
C SER A 28 24.59 -6.88 -46.51
N SER A 29 23.94 -8.04 -46.77
CA SER A 29 24.50 -9.38 -47.07
C SER A 29 25.50 -10.00 -46.11
N ASP A 30 25.11 -11.10 -45.42
CA ASP A 30 25.55 -12.46 -45.78
C ASP A 30 24.75 -13.54 -45.03
N GLN A 31 24.54 -14.67 -45.70
CA GLN A 31 23.79 -15.81 -45.23
C GLN A 31 24.55 -16.56 -44.13
N ALA A 32 23.90 -16.75 -42.97
CA ALA A 32 24.17 -17.90 -42.13
C ALA A 32 22.82 -18.38 -41.53
N GLN A 33 22.39 -19.51 -42.04
CA GLN A 33 21.20 -20.24 -41.60
C GLN A 33 21.49 -20.85 -40.24
N ALA A 34 21.13 -20.11 -39.18
CA ALA A 34 21.08 -20.64 -37.80
C ALA A 34 19.66 -21.09 -37.50
N THR A 35 19.51 -22.38 -37.32
CA THR A 35 18.31 -23.08 -36.86
C THR A 35 17.73 -22.39 -35.62
N ARG A 36 16.58 -21.74 -35.79
CA ARG A 36 15.81 -21.11 -34.75
C ARG A 36 15.19 -22.20 -33.85
N ALA A 37 15.72 -22.36 -32.63
CA ALA A 37 15.05 -23.11 -31.59
C ALA A 37 13.67 -22.49 -31.34
N PRO A 38 12.61 -23.26 -31.06
CA PRO A 38 11.29 -22.71 -30.77
C PRO A 38 11.39 -21.85 -29.52
N ALA A 39 10.99 -20.59 -29.63
CA ALA A 39 10.83 -19.68 -28.49
C ALA A 39 9.90 -20.34 -27.49
N GLY A 40 10.41 -20.51 -26.25
CA GLY A 40 9.78 -21.35 -25.24
C GLY A 40 8.36 -20.92 -24.90
N ALA A 41 7.50 -21.89 -24.72
CA ALA A 41 6.12 -21.74 -24.23
C ALA A 41 5.99 -20.97 -22.89
N GLY A 42 7.09 -20.71 -22.18
CA GLY A 42 7.16 -19.94 -20.95
C GLY A 42 6.90 -18.44 -21.16
N ALA A 43 7.50 -17.81 -22.17
CA ALA A 43 7.40 -16.36 -22.36
C ALA A 43 5.96 -15.93 -22.76
N VAL A 44 5.25 -16.74 -23.53
CA VAL A 44 3.87 -16.45 -23.94
C VAL A 44 2.89 -16.66 -22.78
N ALA A 45 3.17 -17.62 -21.89
CA ALA A 45 2.35 -17.87 -20.71
C ALA A 45 2.47 -16.74 -19.68
N ASP A 46 3.68 -16.20 -19.49
CA ASP A 46 3.91 -15.08 -18.57
C ASP A 46 3.27 -13.78 -19.10
N ASP A 47 3.32 -13.50 -20.39
CA ASP A 47 2.66 -12.34 -21.01
C ASP A 47 1.13 -12.40 -20.86
N VAL A 48 0.51 -13.57 -20.99
CA VAL A 48 -0.93 -13.76 -20.79
C VAL A 48 -1.30 -13.55 -19.32
N VAL A 49 -0.51 -14.05 -18.37
CA VAL A 49 -0.75 -13.88 -16.94
C VAL A 49 -0.66 -12.40 -16.56
N ILE A 50 0.37 -11.69 -17.04
CA ILE A 50 0.55 -10.25 -16.76
C ILE A 50 -0.60 -9.45 -17.37
N SER A 51 -1.04 -9.72 -18.59
CA SER A 51 -2.14 -9.00 -19.23
C SER A 51 -3.47 -9.26 -18.54
N THR A 52 -3.73 -10.48 -18.06
CA THR A 52 -4.92 -10.83 -17.29
C THR A 52 -4.95 -10.11 -15.94
N LEU A 53 -3.85 -10.11 -15.19
CA LEU A 53 -3.77 -9.37 -13.92
C LEU A 53 -3.99 -7.88 -14.12
N ALA A 54 -3.38 -7.27 -15.13
CA ALA A 54 -3.56 -5.86 -15.46
C ALA A 54 -5.03 -5.52 -15.80
N GLY A 55 -5.71 -6.40 -16.54
CA GLY A 55 -7.14 -6.27 -16.84
C GLY A 55 -8.01 -6.36 -15.57
N ARG A 56 -7.71 -7.29 -14.67
CA ARG A 56 -8.41 -7.44 -13.38
C ARG A 56 -8.19 -6.22 -12.48
N LEU A 57 -6.96 -5.73 -12.38
CA LEU A 57 -6.64 -4.50 -11.63
C LEU A 57 -7.41 -3.30 -12.16
N SER A 58 -7.48 -3.13 -13.49
CA SER A 58 -8.25 -2.05 -14.11
C SER A 58 -9.75 -2.15 -13.82
N LYS A 59 -10.31 -3.37 -13.87
CA LYS A 59 -11.73 -3.63 -13.53
C LYS A 59 -12.01 -3.31 -12.06
N ALA A 60 -11.19 -3.82 -11.14
CA ALA A 60 -11.34 -3.57 -9.70
C ALA A 60 -11.19 -2.08 -9.37
N ALA A 61 -10.17 -1.40 -9.92
CA ALA A 61 -9.99 0.04 -9.72
C ALA A 61 -11.19 0.86 -10.21
N THR A 62 -11.78 0.49 -11.36
CA THR A 62 -12.97 1.15 -11.89
C THR A 62 -14.18 0.93 -10.97
N ALA A 63 -14.39 -0.30 -10.50
CA ALA A 63 -15.48 -0.62 -9.59
C ALA A 63 -15.32 0.12 -8.26
N THR A 64 -14.13 0.08 -7.64
CA THR A 64 -13.82 0.83 -6.42
C THR A 64 -14.09 2.32 -6.60
N SER A 65 -13.62 2.92 -7.70
CA SER A 65 -13.86 4.34 -7.97
C SER A 65 -15.34 4.68 -8.06
N ALA A 66 -16.15 3.81 -8.66
CA ALA A 66 -17.60 4.02 -8.76
C ALA A 66 -18.27 3.89 -7.38
N THR A 67 -17.83 2.94 -6.55
CA THR A 67 -18.37 2.71 -5.20
C THR A 67 -18.08 3.90 -4.28
N VAL A 68 -16.84 4.41 -4.27
CA VAL A 68 -16.42 5.48 -3.35
C VAL A 68 -16.66 6.89 -3.90
N GLN A 69 -17.30 7.01 -5.05
CA GLN A 69 -17.59 8.30 -5.65
C GLN A 69 -18.42 9.18 -4.71
N GLY A 70 -17.88 10.32 -4.33
CA GLY A 70 -18.53 11.26 -3.42
C GLY A 70 -18.34 10.96 -1.92
N TYR A 71 -17.58 9.95 -1.57
CA TYR A 71 -17.22 9.72 -0.15
C TYR A 71 -16.29 10.83 0.33
N ASP A 72 -16.56 11.32 1.54
CA ASP A 72 -15.60 12.12 2.28
C ASP A 72 -14.55 11.22 2.96
N HIS A 73 -13.58 11.83 3.64
CA HIS A 73 -12.52 11.09 4.32
C HIS A 73 -13.04 10.06 5.32
N ALA A 74 -14.06 10.40 6.10
CA ALA A 74 -14.62 9.53 7.13
C ALA A 74 -15.39 8.35 6.51
N ALA A 75 -16.20 8.60 5.48
CA ALA A 75 -16.93 7.57 4.76
C ALA A 75 -15.97 6.61 4.04
N LEU A 76 -14.92 7.15 3.40
CA LEU A 76 -13.88 6.34 2.77
C LEU A 76 -13.15 5.45 3.80
N GLY A 77 -12.78 6.02 4.94
CA GLY A 77 -12.13 5.28 6.02
C GLY A 77 -13.03 4.17 6.59
N ALA A 78 -14.32 4.42 6.74
CA ALA A 78 -15.28 3.42 7.18
C ALA A 78 -15.40 2.27 6.17
N TRP A 79 -15.53 2.58 4.89
CA TRP A 79 -15.63 1.58 3.82
C TRP A 79 -14.38 0.69 3.73
N VAL A 80 -13.17 1.28 3.79
CA VAL A 80 -11.91 0.49 3.81
C VAL A 80 -11.84 -0.40 5.05
N LYS A 81 -12.26 0.10 6.22
CA LYS A 81 -12.30 -0.69 7.45
C LYS A 81 -13.26 -1.88 7.33
N ASP A 82 -14.43 -1.69 6.75
CA ASP A 82 -15.42 -2.76 6.55
C ASP A 82 -14.86 -3.82 5.59
N ASN A 83 -14.27 -3.43 4.47
CA ASN A 83 -13.58 -4.33 3.54
C ASN A 83 -12.45 -5.11 4.21
N THR A 84 -11.63 -4.44 5.03
CA THR A 84 -10.55 -5.10 5.78
C THR A 84 -11.11 -6.10 6.78
N THR A 85 -12.19 -5.75 7.47
CA THR A 85 -12.85 -6.65 8.42
C THR A 85 -13.39 -7.90 7.72
N GLU A 86 -14.02 -7.75 6.56
CA GLU A 86 -14.53 -8.87 5.75
C GLU A 86 -13.43 -9.87 5.38
N ILE A 87 -12.28 -9.37 4.91
CA ILE A 87 -11.18 -10.27 4.50
C ILE A 87 -10.43 -10.90 5.67
N LEU A 88 -10.44 -10.26 6.84
CA LEU A 88 -9.71 -10.76 8.01
C LEU A 88 -10.58 -11.65 8.91
N TYR A 89 -11.90 -11.49 8.91
CA TYR A 89 -12.80 -12.20 9.82
C TYR A 89 -14.09 -12.65 9.11
N PRO A 90 -14.66 -13.77 9.53
CA PRO A 90 -14.10 -14.78 10.44
C PRO A 90 -13.07 -15.69 9.77
N LEU A 91 -12.19 -16.30 10.57
CA LEU A 91 -11.09 -17.18 10.13
C LEU A 91 -11.28 -18.64 10.59
N ASP A 92 -12.50 -19.07 10.88
CA ASP A 92 -12.80 -20.47 11.19
C ASP A 92 -12.72 -21.37 9.95
N ALA A 93 -12.78 -22.67 10.17
CA ALA A 93 -12.60 -23.66 9.10
C ALA A 93 -13.67 -23.59 8.01
N GLU A 94 -14.90 -23.23 8.37
CA GLU A 94 -16.04 -23.14 7.43
C GLU A 94 -15.83 -21.95 6.49
N HIS A 95 -15.54 -20.78 7.01
CA HIS A 95 -15.30 -19.57 6.22
C HIS A 95 -14.05 -19.70 5.34
N LYS A 96 -12.98 -20.35 5.84
CA LYS A 96 -11.80 -20.66 5.01
C LYS A 96 -12.15 -21.61 3.86
N ALA A 97 -12.94 -22.63 4.12
CA ALA A 97 -13.38 -23.57 3.08
C ALA A 97 -14.31 -22.92 2.05
N ALA A 98 -15.12 -21.95 2.48
CA ALA A 98 -15.96 -21.15 1.58
C ALA A 98 -15.10 -20.21 0.71
N ALA A 99 -14.14 -19.50 1.31
CA ALA A 99 -13.20 -18.62 0.60
C ALA A 99 -12.41 -19.37 -0.47
N ALA A 100 -11.88 -20.57 -0.15
CA ALA A 100 -11.12 -21.41 -1.07
C ALA A 100 -11.94 -21.93 -2.27
N LYS A 101 -13.28 -21.87 -2.21
CA LYS A 101 -14.19 -22.25 -3.31
C LYS A 101 -14.63 -21.07 -4.17
N GLN A 102 -14.26 -19.84 -3.80
CA GLN A 102 -14.63 -18.69 -4.59
C GLN A 102 -13.96 -18.74 -5.96
N VAL A 103 -14.67 -18.27 -6.96
CA VAL A 103 -14.22 -18.20 -8.35
C VAL A 103 -14.02 -16.73 -8.70
N PRO A 104 -12.82 -16.35 -9.17
CA PRO A 104 -12.56 -14.96 -9.56
C PRO A 104 -13.31 -14.58 -10.85
N GLU A 105 -13.50 -13.31 -11.09
CA GLU A 105 -14.06 -12.78 -12.32
C GLU A 105 -13.05 -11.90 -13.08
N PRO A 106 -12.65 -12.25 -14.32
CA PRO A 106 -13.11 -13.38 -15.15
C PRO A 106 -12.61 -14.73 -14.63
N ASN A 107 -13.41 -15.78 -14.86
CA ASN A 107 -13.03 -17.16 -14.54
C ASN A 107 -12.26 -17.78 -15.72
N ASP A 108 -11.05 -17.29 -15.95
CA ASP A 108 -10.10 -17.87 -16.90
C ASP A 108 -8.98 -18.65 -16.18
N ALA A 109 -8.17 -19.39 -16.95
CA ALA A 109 -7.11 -20.23 -16.39
C ALA A 109 -6.06 -19.46 -15.59
N ALA A 110 -5.75 -18.23 -15.99
CA ALA A 110 -4.76 -17.38 -15.29
C ALA A 110 -5.34 -16.87 -13.97
N SER A 111 -6.59 -16.40 -13.97
CA SER A 111 -7.29 -15.96 -12.77
C SER A 111 -7.51 -17.10 -11.78
N ALA A 112 -7.93 -18.28 -12.25
CA ALA A 112 -8.08 -19.47 -11.41
C ALA A 112 -6.75 -19.91 -10.79
N LYS A 113 -5.64 -19.85 -11.54
CA LYS A 113 -4.31 -20.13 -11.02
C LYS A 113 -3.87 -19.13 -9.93
N SER A 114 -4.15 -17.84 -10.13
CA SER A 114 -3.88 -16.80 -9.15
C SER A 114 -4.66 -17.02 -7.85
N ALA A 115 -5.96 -17.29 -7.95
CA ALA A 115 -6.81 -17.59 -6.80
C ALA A 115 -6.33 -18.83 -6.03
N ALA A 116 -6.00 -19.93 -6.73
CA ALA A 116 -5.44 -21.14 -6.11
C ALA A 116 -4.10 -20.88 -5.41
N ALA A 117 -3.22 -20.04 -5.99
CA ALA A 117 -1.96 -19.65 -5.36
C ALA A 117 -2.19 -18.80 -4.10
N ALA A 118 -3.17 -17.89 -4.12
CA ALA A 118 -3.55 -17.09 -2.96
C ALA A 118 -4.11 -17.98 -1.83
N THR A 119 -4.98 -18.94 -2.14
CA THR A 119 -5.47 -19.91 -1.15
C THR A 119 -4.31 -20.73 -0.56
N ALA A 120 -3.37 -21.18 -1.39
CA ALA A 120 -2.17 -21.89 -0.91
C ALA A 120 -1.32 -21.03 0.03
N PHE A 121 -1.18 -19.73 -0.27
CA PHE A 121 -0.48 -18.78 0.61
C PHE A 121 -1.20 -18.60 1.95
N VAL A 122 -2.51 -18.37 1.94
CA VAL A 122 -3.33 -18.21 3.17
C VAL A 122 -3.25 -19.48 4.04
N ASP A 123 -3.18 -20.65 3.43
CA ASP A 123 -2.96 -21.93 4.08
C ASP A 123 -1.51 -22.20 4.51
N ARG A 124 -0.58 -21.26 4.25
CA ARG A 124 0.87 -21.41 4.50
C ARG A 124 1.52 -22.55 3.71
N LYS A 125 1.01 -22.86 2.52
CA LYS A 125 1.48 -23.92 1.63
C LYS A 125 2.22 -23.42 0.39
N GLY A 126 2.31 -22.11 0.21
CA GLY A 126 2.96 -21.49 -0.94
C GLY A 126 3.39 -20.05 -0.68
N PRO A 127 4.18 -19.45 -1.59
CA PRO A 127 4.54 -18.04 -1.53
C PRO A 127 3.36 -17.14 -1.84
N ASN A 128 3.46 -15.85 -1.44
CA ASN A 128 2.46 -14.85 -1.80
C ASN A 128 2.48 -14.59 -3.32
N PRO A 129 1.37 -14.80 -4.05
CA PRO A 129 1.33 -14.57 -5.49
C PRO A 129 1.44 -13.10 -5.89
N PHE A 130 1.27 -12.18 -4.94
CA PHE A 130 1.32 -10.73 -5.17
C PHE A 130 2.61 -10.08 -4.66
N ALA A 131 3.61 -10.88 -4.28
CA ALA A 131 4.93 -10.36 -3.95
C ALA A 131 5.51 -9.56 -5.12
N GLY A 132 5.99 -8.34 -4.84
CA GLY A 132 6.57 -7.44 -5.85
C GLY A 132 5.57 -6.56 -6.62
N LEU A 133 4.27 -6.64 -6.32
CA LEU A 133 3.32 -5.64 -6.79
C LEU A 133 3.54 -4.30 -6.09
N SER A 134 3.17 -3.20 -6.77
CA SER A 134 3.21 -1.88 -6.14
C SER A 134 2.16 -1.77 -5.03
N ARG A 135 2.38 -0.87 -4.07
CA ARG A 135 1.44 -0.60 -2.99
C ARG A 135 0.04 -0.24 -3.50
N GLU A 136 -0.05 0.53 -4.59
CA GLU A 136 -1.32 0.87 -5.24
C GLU A 136 -2.04 -0.37 -5.77
N GLN A 137 -1.31 -1.30 -6.40
CA GLN A 137 -1.88 -2.56 -6.88
C GLN A 137 -2.37 -3.45 -5.73
N LEU A 138 -1.58 -3.55 -4.66
CA LEU A 138 -1.96 -4.29 -3.46
C LEU A 138 -3.20 -3.69 -2.80
N SER A 139 -3.28 -2.37 -2.70
CA SER A 139 -4.45 -1.65 -2.17
C SER A 139 -5.69 -1.86 -3.03
N THR A 140 -5.54 -1.84 -4.36
CA THR A 140 -6.64 -2.13 -5.30
C THR A 140 -7.18 -3.54 -5.12
N ILE A 141 -6.31 -4.55 -4.99
CA ILE A 141 -6.74 -5.95 -4.79
C ILE A 141 -7.42 -6.11 -3.43
N SER A 142 -6.80 -5.63 -2.35
CA SER A 142 -7.30 -5.83 -0.99
C SER A 142 -8.66 -5.18 -0.74
N ASN A 143 -8.94 -4.06 -1.42
CA ASN A 143 -10.19 -3.32 -1.27
C ASN A 143 -11.23 -3.62 -2.37
N ASP A 144 -11.00 -4.63 -3.22
CA ASP A 144 -11.96 -5.00 -4.26
C ASP A 144 -13.21 -5.65 -3.65
N ASP A 145 -14.36 -5.00 -3.75
CA ASP A 145 -15.68 -5.50 -3.36
C ASP A 145 -16.54 -5.98 -4.56
N SER A 146 -15.97 -5.92 -5.77
CA SER A 146 -16.68 -6.28 -7.01
C SER A 146 -16.68 -7.78 -7.33
N GLY A 147 -15.91 -8.59 -6.57
CA GLY A 147 -15.72 -10.00 -6.85
C GLY A 147 -14.71 -10.30 -7.97
N THR A 148 -14.00 -9.28 -8.46
CA THR A 148 -12.90 -9.47 -9.42
C THR A 148 -11.77 -10.30 -8.80
N PHE A 149 -11.51 -10.12 -7.52
CA PHE A 149 -10.56 -10.89 -6.73
C PHE A 149 -11.29 -11.68 -5.63
N THR A 150 -10.85 -12.92 -5.42
CA THR A 150 -11.40 -13.76 -4.33
C THR A 150 -10.96 -13.22 -2.96
N ILE A 151 -11.67 -13.62 -1.90
CA ILE A 151 -11.29 -13.25 -0.51
C ILE A 151 -9.85 -13.65 -0.19
N ASP A 152 -9.38 -14.81 -0.65
CA ASP A 152 -8.01 -15.24 -0.39
C ASP A 152 -6.98 -14.42 -1.19
N GLU A 153 -7.30 -13.96 -2.40
CA GLU A 153 -6.48 -13.02 -3.15
C GLU A 153 -6.42 -11.66 -2.43
N ARG A 154 -7.54 -11.15 -1.96
CA ARG A 154 -7.61 -9.91 -1.17
C ARG A 154 -6.79 -10.02 0.12
N ARG A 155 -6.88 -11.15 0.85
CA ARG A 155 -6.06 -11.44 2.03
C ARG A 155 -4.57 -11.48 1.71
N ALA A 156 -4.18 -12.13 0.62
CA ALA A 156 -2.79 -12.22 0.21
C ALA A 156 -2.21 -10.83 -0.12
N ALA A 157 -2.95 -9.98 -0.84
CA ALA A 157 -2.56 -8.62 -1.14
C ALA A 157 -2.45 -7.75 0.13
N PHE A 158 -3.44 -7.83 1.03
CA PHE A 158 -3.41 -7.15 2.33
C PHE A 158 -2.21 -7.57 3.16
N THR A 159 -1.93 -8.88 3.24
CA THR A 159 -0.78 -9.39 4.00
C THR A 159 0.53 -8.89 3.44
N GLN A 160 0.69 -8.85 2.11
CA GLN A 160 1.89 -8.31 1.47
C GLN A 160 2.09 -6.83 1.83
N ALA A 161 1.04 -6.03 1.70
CA ALA A 161 1.07 -4.61 2.05
C ALA A 161 1.39 -4.39 3.53
N TYR A 162 0.82 -5.21 4.41
CA TYR A 162 1.08 -5.18 5.85
C TYR A 162 2.54 -5.52 6.18
N ASP A 163 3.09 -6.57 5.58
CA ASP A 163 4.48 -6.99 5.84
C ASP A 163 5.48 -5.93 5.37
N GLU A 164 5.24 -5.30 4.22
CA GLU A 164 6.04 -4.17 3.74
C GLU A 164 5.96 -2.97 4.69
N GLU A 165 4.79 -2.66 5.20
CA GLU A 165 4.57 -1.60 6.19
C GLU A 165 5.33 -1.90 7.49
N GLN A 166 5.29 -3.14 8.00
CA GLN A 166 6.02 -3.53 9.20
C GLN A 166 7.53 -3.45 9.01
N ALA A 167 8.04 -3.84 7.84
CA ALA A 167 9.45 -3.72 7.50
C ALA A 167 9.89 -2.24 7.49
N TRP A 168 9.11 -1.37 6.86
CA TRP A 168 9.37 0.08 6.86
C TRP A 168 9.31 0.67 8.28
N ARG A 169 8.30 0.32 9.09
CA ARG A 169 8.17 0.77 10.49
C ARG A 169 9.39 0.40 11.32
N THR A 170 9.87 -0.81 11.18
CA THR A 170 11.08 -1.27 11.88
C THR A 170 12.29 -0.40 11.54
N GLN A 171 12.48 -0.07 10.26
CA GLN A 171 13.59 0.76 9.81
C GLN A 171 13.48 2.21 10.30
N VAL A 172 12.31 2.82 10.16
CA VAL A 172 12.14 4.22 10.55
C VAL A 172 12.22 4.43 12.05
N VAL A 173 11.77 3.46 12.87
CA VAL A 173 11.94 3.49 14.32
C VAL A 173 13.41 3.38 14.73
N ALA A 174 14.18 2.49 14.07
CA ALA A 174 15.62 2.41 14.32
C ALA A 174 16.34 3.72 14.00
N GLN A 175 15.98 4.38 12.90
CA GLN A 175 16.51 5.71 12.54
C GLN A 175 16.10 6.78 13.56
N ALA A 176 14.84 6.76 14.03
CA ALA A 176 14.35 7.68 15.05
C ALA A 176 15.15 7.56 16.36
N MET A 177 15.46 6.34 16.77
CA MET A 177 16.27 6.09 17.97
C MET A 177 17.70 6.63 17.82
N GLN A 178 18.30 6.48 16.65
CA GLN A 178 19.64 7.06 16.37
C GLN A 178 19.60 8.59 16.40
N GLU A 179 18.62 9.21 15.76
CA GLU A 179 18.43 10.66 15.76
C GLU A 179 18.25 11.18 17.19
N TYR A 180 17.32 10.57 17.93
CA TYR A 180 17.06 10.94 19.33
C TYR A 180 18.30 10.86 20.20
N ASN A 181 19.01 9.73 20.16
CA ASN A 181 20.19 9.51 21.00
C ASN A 181 21.35 10.46 20.66
N SER A 182 21.47 10.90 19.41
CA SER A 182 22.55 11.77 18.96
C SER A 182 22.24 13.25 19.10
N THR A 183 20.98 13.64 18.93
CA THR A 183 20.58 15.06 18.81
C THR A 183 19.56 15.51 19.86
N GLY A 184 18.86 14.59 20.51
CA GLY A 184 17.70 14.86 21.33
C GLY A 184 16.44 15.25 20.53
N LYS A 185 16.48 15.16 19.18
CA LYS A 185 15.38 15.53 18.28
C LYS A 185 14.79 14.29 17.59
N MET A 186 13.61 14.46 17.01
CA MET A 186 12.92 13.48 16.18
C MET A 186 12.39 14.11 14.87
N THR A 187 12.95 15.21 14.46
CA THR A 187 12.46 15.99 13.31
C THR A 187 12.59 15.22 12.01
N ASN A 188 13.69 14.48 11.81
CA ASN A 188 13.87 13.67 10.60
C ASN A 188 12.98 12.44 10.62
N PHE A 189 12.70 11.86 11.79
CA PHE A 189 11.68 10.82 11.94
C PHE A 189 10.31 11.32 11.46
N PHE A 190 9.83 12.48 11.94
CA PHE A 190 8.54 13.03 11.49
C PHE A 190 8.53 13.35 9.99
N LYS A 191 9.63 13.82 9.42
CA LYS A 191 9.77 14.01 7.96
C LYS A 191 9.66 12.69 7.20
N SER A 192 10.28 11.62 7.70
CA SER A 192 10.22 10.30 7.09
C SER A 192 8.81 9.74 7.14
N VAL A 193 8.10 9.90 8.28
CA VAL A 193 6.71 9.46 8.44
C VAL A 193 5.77 10.23 7.52
N LEU A 194 5.91 11.55 7.42
CA LEU A 194 5.13 12.39 6.50
C LEU A 194 5.40 12.01 5.04
N GLY A 195 6.66 11.82 4.68
CA GLY A 195 7.05 11.39 3.34
C GLY A 195 6.43 10.05 2.98
N HIS A 196 6.50 9.07 3.89
CA HIS A 196 5.87 7.76 3.68
C HIS A 196 4.35 7.87 3.55
N PHE A 197 3.67 8.56 4.48
CA PHE A 197 2.23 8.78 4.43
C PHE A 197 1.79 9.36 3.07
N ASN A 198 2.51 10.32 2.54
CA ASN A 198 2.21 10.95 1.25
C ASN A 198 2.41 10.00 0.04
N THR A 199 3.12 8.88 0.22
CA THR A 199 3.27 7.83 -0.81
C THR A 199 2.23 6.72 -0.73
N LEU A 200 1.48 6.64 0.37
CA LEU A 200 0.43 5.64 0.54
C LEU A 200 -0.73 5.89 -0.43
N PRO A 201 -1.40 4.85 -0.92
CA PRO A 201 -2.66 4.97 -1.65
C PRO A 201 -3.71 5.74 -0.84
N GLN A 202 -4.60 6.48 -1.51
CA GLN A 202 -5.62 7.29 -0.85
C GLN A 202 -6.53 6.45 0.07
N LEU A 203 -6.83 5.22 -0.31
CA LEU A 203 -7.61 4.29 0.52
C LEU A 203 -6.91 4.01 1.85
N GLU A 204 -5.58 3.85 1.84
CA GLU A 204 -4.81 3.64 3.05
C GLU A 204 -4.66 4.92 3.86
N GLN A 205 -4.45 6.07 3.20
CA GLN A 205 -4.42 7.37 3.88
C GLN A 205 -5.71 7.65 4.64
N SER A 206 -6.86 7.17 4.15
CA SER A 206 -8.15 7.34 4.83
C SER A 206 -8.28 6.63 6.18
N GLN A 207 -7.36 5.70 6.49
CA GLN A 207 -7.30 5.03 7.80
C GLN A 207 -6.63 5.88 8.89
N TYR A 208 -6.00 6.99 8.52
CA TYR A 208 -5.37 7.94 9.43
C TYR A 208 -6.33 9.11 9.70
N PRO A 209 -6.18 9.84 10.83
CA PRO A 209 -6.94 11.06 11.07
C PRO A 209 -6.78 12.07 9.93
N ALA A 210 -7.82 12.83 9.62
CA ALA A 210 -7.76 13.85 8.56
C ALA A 210 -6.69 14.93 8.83
N SER A 211 -6.32 15.16 10.10
CA SER A 211 -5.27 16.08 10.52
C SER A 211 -3.85 15.47 10.47
N TYR A 212 -3.71 14.17 10.14
CA TYR A 212 -2.44 13.45 10.35
C TYR A 212 -1.24 14.12 9.69
N ALA A 213 -1.37 14.55 8.44
CA ALA A 213 -0.28 15.22 7.71
C ALA A 213 0.05 16.59 8.36
N SER A 214 -0.97 17.40 8.70
CA SER A 214 -0.76 18.71 9.35
C SER A 214 -0.15 18.58 10.74
N ASP A 215 -0.55 17.56 11.50
CA ASP A 215 0.02 17.29 12.83
C ASP A 215 1.51 16.91 12.74
N LEU A 216 1.90 16.15 11.70
CA LEU A 216 3.31 15.85 11.44
C LEU A 216 4.08 17.11 11.00
N GLU A 217 3.50 17.94 10.13
CA GLU A 217 4.12 19.22 9.72
C GLU A 217 4.35 20.14 10.92
N ASP A 218 3.42 20.22 11.84
CA ASP A 218 3.56 21.04 13.05
C ASP A 218 4.66 20.49 13.97
N LYS A 219 4.80 19.16 14.12
CA LYS A 219 5.91 18.53 14.84
C LYS A 219 7.27 18.83 14.17
N ILE A 220 7.31 18.81 12.84
CA ILE A 220 8.52 19.14 12.06
C ILE A 220 8.89 20.62 12.27
N LYS A 221 7.92 21.54 12.19
CA LYS A 221 8.13 22.98 12.41
C LYS A 221 8.58 23.30 13.84
N LEU A 222 8.01 22.57 14.82
CA LEU A 222 8.37 22.74 16.22
C LEU A 222 9.84 22.39 16.48
N ASP A 223 10.41 21.44 15.74
CA ASP A 223 11.81 21.00 15.84
C ASP A 223 12.26 20.79 17.30
N PHE A 224 11.42 20.12 18.09
CA PHE A 224 11.56 19.99 19.51
C PHE A 224 12.78 19.15 19.90
N ASN A 225 13.59 19.69 20.83
CA ASN A 225 14.72 18.98 21.41
C ASN A 225 14.34 18.46 22.82
N TYR A 226 14.28 17.15 22.96
CA TYR A 226 13.87 16.47 24.18
C TYR A 226 14.94 16.51 25.28
N PHE A 227 16.20 16.82 24.98
CA PHE A 227 17.27 16.90 25.98
C PHE A 227 17.23 18.21 26.75
N ASN A 228 16.93 19.30 26.07
CA ASN A 228 16.87 20.62 26.67
C ASN A 228 15.44 21.19 26.82
N HIS A 229 14.43 20.43 26.39
CA HIS A 229 13.01 20.81 26.41
C HIS A 229 12.72 22.13 25.65
N ALA A 230 13.41 22.37 24.53
CA ALA A 230 13.28 23.57 23.74
C ALA A 230 12.73 23.27 22.34
N ALA A 231 12.03 24.24 21.76
CA ALA A 231 11.58 24.22 20.36
C ALA A 231 12.56 25.00 19.50
N GLY A 232 13.06 24.42 18.41
CA GLY A 232 14.07 25.03 17.54
C GLY A 232 15.30 25.45 18.35
N ASP A 233 15.71 26.71 18.17
CA ASP A 233 16.79 27.37 18.95
C ASP A 233 16.25 28.16 20.15
N GLY A 234 14.98 28.06 20.46
CA GLY A 234 14.28 28.83 21.51
C GLY A 234 14.04 28.05 22.81
N GLY A 235 13.64 28.77 23.85
CA GLY A 235 13.42 28.23 25.19
C GLY A 235 12.24 27.22 25.34
N PRO A 236 12.03 26.67 26.55
CA PRO A 236 11.06 25.61 26.81
C PRO A 236 9.63 26.03 26.47
N THR A 237 8.92 25.16 25.74
CA THR A 237 7.48 25.32 25.42
C THR A 237 6.62 24.64 26.48
N PRO A 238 5.65 25.34 27.10
CA PRO A 238 4.70 24.72 28.01
C PRO A 238 3.80 23.71 27.29
N GLY A 239 3.63 22.51 27.83
CA GLY A 239 2.74 21.48 27.29
C GLY A 239 3.38 20.54 26.28
N SER A 240 4.67 20.29 26.39
CA SER A 240 5.44 19.45 25.49
C SER A 240 4.99 17.98 25.51
N LEU A 241 5.24 17.25 24.40
CA LEU A 241 5.07 15.79 24.29
C LEU A 241 5.80 15.05 25.44
N ALA A 242 6.92 15.61 25.94
CA ALA A 242 7.63 15.08 27.10
C ALA A 242 6.80 15.12 28.38
N ASP A 243 5.96 16.14 28.58
CA ASP A 243 5.02 16.21 29.71
C ASP A 243 3.88 15.21 29.55
N LEU A 244 3.42 14.96 28.32
CA LEU A 244 2.46 13.90 28.00
C LEU A 244 3.04 12.51 28.25
N LEU A 245 4.30 12.27 27.89
CA LEU A 245 5.01 11.00 28.13
C LEU A 245 5.29 10.77 29.62
N LYS A 246 5.59 11.82 30.37
CA LYS A 246 5.85 11.77 31.82
C LYS A 246 4.59 11.45 32.62
N ASN A 247 3.41 11.88 32.13
CA ASN A 247 2.12 11.68 32.78
C ASN A 247 1.43 10.38 32.40
N GLN A 248 1.86 9.68 31.35
CA GLN A 248 1.37 8.34 31.00
C GLN A 248 2.23 7.27 31.68
N GLY A 249 1.99 7.05 32.97
CA GLY A 249 2.70 6.07 33.77
C GLY A 249 2.76 4.68 33.12
N LYS A 250 3.95 4.15 32.90
CA LYS A 250 4.37 2.73 32.80
C LYS A 250 3.54 1.76 31.91
N LYS A 251 2.94 2.18 30.83
CA LYS A 251 2.58 1.25 29.74
C LYS A 251 3.64 1.41 28.66
N THR A 252 4.20 0.29 28.19
CA THR A 252 4.96 0.25 26.95
C THR A 252 4.00 0.63 25.82
N VAL A 253 3.92 1.92 25.54
CA VAL A 253 3.13 2.44 24.44
C VAL A 253 4.03 2.30 23.19
N ASP A 254 3.54 1.60 22.19
CA ASP A 254 4.20 1.59 20.89
C ASP A 254 4.36 3.04 20.42
N LEU A 255 5.55 3.41 19.97
CA LEU A 255 5.86 4.76 19.50
C LEU A 255 4.86 5.21 18.41
N PHE A 256 4.36 4.28 17.62
CA PHE A 256 3.33 4.52 16.62
C PHE A 256 1.95 4.78 17.23
N ASP A 257 1.56 4.07 18.29
CA ASP A 257 0.30 4.35 19.01
C ASP A 257 0.28 5.74 19.63
N LEU A 258 1.45 6.26 20.03
CA LEU A 258 1.61 7.61 20.57
C LEU A 258 1.51 8.70 19.48
N LEU A 259 1.83 8.36 18.23
CA LEU A 259 1.86 9.29 17.09
C LEU A 259 0.54 9.33 16.32
N ILE A 260 -0.37 8.36 16.54
CA ILE A 260 -1.66 8.19 15.85
C ILE A 260 -2.84 8.76 16.67
N ARG A 261 -2.61 9.15 17.93
CA ARG A 261 -3.66 9.73 18.78
C ARG A 261 -3.70 11.25 18.75
#